data_df572ecbcc0d9089edb039f052925772
#
_entry.id   df572ecbcc0d9089edb039f052925772
#
_cell.length_a   1.000
_cell.length_b   1.000
_cell.length_c   1.000
_cell.angle_alpha   90.00
_cell.angle_beta   90.00
_cell.angle_gamma   90.00
#
_symmetry.space_group_name_H-M   'P 1'
#
loop_
_entity.id
_entity.type
_entity.pdbx_description
1 polymer ?
#
loop_
_entity_poly.entity_id
_entity_poly.type
_entity_poly.pdbx_seq_one_letter_code
_entity_poly.pdbx_strand_id
1 'polypeptide(L)'
;MEKPILQYNNGVVTAKLDRTEKELVCGVSFHIFHGESLALIGETGSGKTLIAQSIMGVLPGNVSLVSGEISFCGNTLPKGKKLRSMLGREIVYIPQNGHEFLDPSRSIRRQLFDSIGKLGVAPSQRYAFACEKLAQVGFAQPEAILKQYPFQLSGGMAQRVTIALALCSEAKLLIADEPTNGLDQDSKRQTLSLLNELFPDAAKLIITHDISVAAECDRILVLCGGRMLETGISSEVLAAPHHPYTKALLGALVENGMRETPALRTETGCCPFYRRCPSARTPCRTEMPQRKANGREWWCCEDDLHSKY
;
A
#
# COMPACT_ATOMS: atom_id res chain seq x y z
N MET A 1 -6.63 -20.30 -15.49
CA MET A 1 -5.85 -19.18 -14.88
C MET A 1 -6.63 -18.68 -13.69
N GLU A 2 -5.97 -18.52 -12.57
CA GLU A 2 -6.56 -17.98 -11.34
C GLU A 2 -6.96 -16.52 -11.55
N LYS A 3 -8.14 -16.12 -11.05
CA LYS A 3 -8.60 -14.73 -11.16
C LYS A 3 -8.01 -13.91 -10.03
N PRO A 4 -7.51 -12.70 -10.31
CA PRO A 4 -7.00 -11.84 -9.25
C PRO A 4 -8.12 -11.41 -8.29
N ILE A 5 -7.78 -11.25 -7.03
CA ILE A 5 -8.67 -10.68 -6.00
C ILE A 5 -8.88 -9.18 -6.26
N LEU A 6 -7.79 -8.47 -6.53
CA LEU A 6 -7.83 -7.05 -6.93
C LEU A 6 -7.22 -6.88 -8.31
N GLN A 7 -7.90 -6.15 -9.18
CA GLN A 7 -7.36 -5.70 -10.45
C GLN A 7 -7.64 -4.20 -10.57
N TYR A 8 -6.58 -3.44 -10.79
CA TYR A 8 -6.59 -2.00 -11.00
C TYR A 8 -6.08 -1.74 -12.41
N ASN A 9 -6.93 -1.28 -13.32
CA ASN A 9 -6.64 -1.16 -14.74
C ASN A 9 -6.67 0.29 -15.19
N ASN A 10 -5.53 0.79 -15.67
CA ASN A 10 -5.37 2.10 -16.29
C ASN A 10 -6.01 3.25 -15.49
N GLY A 11 -5.83 3.19 -14.16
CA GLY A 11 -6.44 4.17 -13.25
C GLY A 11 -5.79 5.53 -13.36
N VAL A 12 -6.61 6.57 -13.60
CA VAL A 12 -6.21 7.97 -13.62
C VAL A 12 -6.95 8.72 -12.53
N VAL A 13 -6.19 9.30 -11.61
CA VAL A 13 -6.74 10.12 -10.52
C VAL A 13 -6.34 11.57 -10.72
N THR A 14 -7.32 12.47 -10.70
CA THR A 14 -7.10 13.91 -10.88
C THR A 14 -7.56 14.70 -9.66
N ALA A 15 -6.93 15.84 -9.43
CA ALA A 15 -7.38 16.85 -8.48
C ALA A 15 -7.82 18.12 -9.22
N LYS A 16 -8.99 18.64 -8.83
CA LYS A 16 -9.46 19.96 -9.26
C LYS A 16 -8.86 21.02 -8.35
N LEU A 17 -8.05 21.92 -8.93
CA LEU A 17 -7.39 23.03 -8.27
C LEU A 17 -7.88 24.33 -8.93
N ASP A 18 -8.85 25.01 -8.34
CA ASP A 18 -9.50 26.22 -8.86
C ASP A 18 -9.98 26.05 -10.31
N ARG A 19 -9.18 26.55 -11.29
CA ARG A 19 -9.49 26.51 -12.73
C ARG A 19 -8.69 25.45 -13.51
N THR A 20 -7.86 24.66 -12.83
CA THR A 20 -7.00 23.66 -13.45
C THR A 20 -7.30 22.26 -12.90
N GLU A 21 -7.11 21.27 -13.74
CA GLU A 21 -7.14 19.86 -13.34
C GLU A 21 -5.71 19.31 -13.43
N LYS A 22 -5.28 18.62 -12.36
CA LYS A 22 -3.94 18.04 -12.30
C LYS A 22 -4.05 16.54 -12.13
N GLU A 23 -3.40 15.78 -13.00
CA GLU A 23 -3.25 14.34 -12.82
C GLU A 23 -2.28 14.05 -11.67
N LEU A 24 -2.74 13.23 -10.73
CA LEU A 24 -1.97 12.77 -9.56
C LEU A 24 -1.60 11.29 -9.67
N VAL A 25 -2.37 10.50 -10.41
CA VAL A 25 -2.10 9.12 -10.80
C VAL A 25 -2.41 9.00 -12.29
N CYS A 26 -1.47 8.46 -13.06
CA CYS A 26 -1.46 8.56 -14.52
C CYS A 26 -1.38 7.16 -15.16
N GLY A 27 -2.52 6.50 -15.35
CA GLY A 27 -2.62 5.23 -16.08
C GLY A 27 -1.97 4.04 -15.37
N VAL A 28 -2.09 3.95 -14.04
CA VAL A 28 -1.54 2.86 -13.25
C VAL A 28 -2.35 1.57 -13.48
N SER A 29 -1.65 0.43 -13.62
CA SER A 29 -2.28 -0.89 -13.76
C SER A 29 -1.52 -1.94 -12.95
N PHE A 30 -2.24 -2.73 -12.15
CA PHE A 30 -1.70 -3.87 -11.42
C PHE A 30 -2.81 -4.83 -11.01
N HIS A 31 -2.41 -6.00 -10.57
CA HIS A 31 -3.30 -7.01 -10.00
C HIS A 31 -2.66 -7.67 -8.80
N ILE A 32 -3.48 -8.23 -7.92
CA ILE A 32 -3.03 -8.99 -6.74
C ILE A 32 -3.87 -10.25 -6.65
N PHE A 33 -3.21 -11.40 -6.55
CA PHE A 33 -3.85 -12.70 -6.41
C PHE A 33 -4.16 -13.05 -4.96
N HIS A 34 -4.87 -14.14 -4.77
CA HIS A 34 -5.16 -14.72 -3.47
C HIS A 34 -3.85 -15.05 -2.72
N GLY A 35 -3.75 -14.62 -1.46
CA GLY A 35 -2.56 -14.80 -0.63
C GLY A 35 -1.34 -13.97 -1.02
N GLU A 36 -1.34 -13.32 -2.20
CA GLU A 36 -0.21 -12.54 -2.70
C GLU A 36 -0.09 -11.19 -1.98
N SER A 37 1.15 -10.75 -1.78
CA SER A 37 1.52 -9.43 -1.28
C SER A 37 2.18 -8.58 -2.37
N LEU A 38 1.63 -7.39 -2.65
CA LEU A 38 2.19 -6.41 -3.55
C LEU A 38 2.64 -5.17 -2.77
N ALA A 39 3.94 -4.89 -2.78
CA ALA A 39 4.47 -3.64 -2.25
C ALA A 39 4.31 -2.50 -3.27
N LEU A 40 3.65 -1.43 -2.89
CA LEU A 40 3.57 -0.18 -3.65
C LEU A 40 4.54 0.82 -3.05
N ILE A 41 5.67 1.06 -3.72
CA ILE A 41 6.74 1.91 -3.22
C ILE A 41 6.94 3.17 -4.06
N GLY A 42 7.56 4.18 -3.46
CA GLY A 42 7.91 5.44 -4.08
C GLY A 42 8.00 6.58 -3.06
N GLU A 43 8.49 7.72 -3.49
CA GLU A 43 8.61 8.92 -2.64
C GLU A 43 7.26 9.42 -2.14
N THR A 44 7.27 10.21 -1.06
CA THR A 44 6.08 10.92 -0.59
C THR A 44 5.50 11.80 -1.72
N GLY A 45 4.17 11.76 -1.87
CA GLY A 45 3.50 12.47 -2.97
C GLY A 45 3.51 11.75 -4.32
N SER A 46 4.03 10.52 -4.42
CA SER A 46 4.00 9.74 -5.68
C SER A 46 2.62 9.17 -6.05
N GLY A 47 1.59 9.31 -5.21
CA GLY A 47 0.22 8.87 -5.50
C GLY A 47 -0.21 7.56 -4.82
N LYS A 48 0.65 6.92 -4.02
CA LYS A 48 0.37 5.62 -3.37
C LYS A 48 -0.93 5.60 -2.57
N THR A 49 -1.07 6.53 -1.63
CA THR A 49 -2.27 6.64 -0.78
C THR A 49 -3.52 6.96 -1.60
N LEU A 50 -3.40 7.73 -2.70
CA LEU A 50 -4.53 8.01 -3.60
C LEU A 50 -5.02 6.75 -4.31
N ILE A 51 -4.12 5.83 -4.68
CA ILE A 51 -4.49 4.53 -5.24
C ILE A 51 -5.31 3.75 -4.20
N ALA A 52 -4.84 3.63 -2.96
CA ALA A 52 -5.58 2.97 -1.88
C ALA A 52 -6.95 3.62 -1.64
N GLN A 53 -6.99 4.95 -1.54
CA GLN A 53 -8.23 5.71 -1.34
C GLN A 53 -9.21 5.53 -2.51
N SER A 54 -8.73 5.43 -3.75
CA SER A 54 -9.57 5.18 -4.92
C SER A 54 -10.21 3.79 -4.88
N ILE A 55 -9.47 2.77 -4.42
CA ILE A 55 -10.00 1.41 -4.21
C ILE A 55 -11.08 1.42 -3.11
N MET A 56 -10.84 2.13 -2.02
CA MET A 56 -11.80 2.25 -0.92
C MET A 56 -12.95 3.23 -1.20
N GLY A 57 -12.89 4.02 -2.29
CA GLY A 57 -13.90 5.01 -2.62
C GLY A 57 -13.99 6.17 -1.62
N VAL A 58 -12.85 6.55 -1.01
CA VAL A 58 -12.73 7.61 0.01
C VAL A 58 -11.77 8.73 -0.42
N LEU A 59 -11.67 8.99 -1.72
CA LEU A 59 -10.90 10.12 -2.25
C LEU A 59 -11.42 11.45 -1.67
N PRO A 60 -10.54 12.45 -1.43
CA PRO A 60 -10.95 13.80 -1.05
C PRO A 60 -11.94 14.42 -2.04
N GLY A 61 -12.79 15.33 -1.58
CA GLY A 61 -13.90 15.87 -2.39
C GLY A 61 -13.50 16.58 -3.68
N ASN A 62 -12.27 17.08 -3.77
CA ASN A 62 -11.69 17.68 -4.97
C ASN A 62 -10.86 16.70 -5.81
N VAL A 63 -10.80 15.42 -5.43
CA VAL A 63 -10.01 14.37 -6.10
C VAL A 63 -10.95 13.29 -6.62
N SER A 64 -10.74 12.84 -7.85
CA SER A 64 -11.60 11.84 -8.50
C SER A 64 -10.80 10.82 -9.31
N LEU A 65 -11.24 9.57 -9.32
CA LEU A 65 -10.84 8.58 -10.31
C LEU A 65 -11.65 8.87 -11.59
N VAL A 66 -10.99 9.46 -12.58
CA VAL A 66 -11.62 9.93 -13.83
C VAL A 66 -11.59 8.91 -14.95
N SER A 67 -10.65 7.97 -14.90
CA SER A 67 -10.50 6.90 -15.89
C SER A 67 -9.97 5.63 -15.23
N GLY A 68 -10.15 4.50 -15.93
CA GLY A 68 -9.75 3.19 -15.48
C GLY A 68 -10.87 2.40 -14.81
N GLU A 69 -10.58 1.13 -14.56
CA GLU A 69 -11.51 0.19 -13.94
C GLU A 69 -10.85 -0.51 -12.76
N ILE A 70 -11.62 -0.66 -11.68
CA ILE A 70 -11.20 -1.45 -10.53
C ILE A 70 -12.13 -2.66 -10.43
N SER A 71 -11.56 -3.86 -10.42
CA SER A 71 -12.31 -5.10 -10.19
C SER A 71 -11.87 -5.78 -8.90
N PHE A 72 -12.85 -6.31 -8.18
CA PHE A 72 -12.65 -7.05 -6.94
C PHE A 72 -13.34 -8.41 -7.01
N CYS A 73 -12.61 -9.49 -6.75
CA CYS A 73 -13.09 -10.88 -6.90
C CYS A 73 -13.76 -11.12 -8.27
N GLY A 74 -13.16 -10.60 -9.34
CA GLY A 74 -13.62 -10.76 -10.72
C GLY A 74 -14.85 -9.96 -11.13
N ASN A 75 -15.34 -9.06 -10.28
CA ASN A 75 -16.46 -8.14 -10.59
C ASN A 75 -16.00 -6.69 -10.50
N THR A 76 -16.59 -5.82 -11.31
CA THR A 76 -16.34 -4.37 -11.19
C THR A 76 -16.66 -3.91 -9.77
N LEU A 77 -15.73 -3.20 -9.15
CA LEU A 77 -15.86 -2.72 -7.78
C LEU A 77 -17.06 -1.75 -7.69
N PRO A 78 -18.04 -2.03 -6.81
CA PRO A 78 -19.22 -1.19 -6.70
C PRO A 78 -18.88 0.18 -6.11
N LYS A 79 -19.77 1.15 -6.25
CA LYS A 79 -19.63 2.49 -5.68
C LYS A 79 -20.67 2.75 -4.57
N GLY A 80 -20.45 3.77 -3.78
CA GLY A 80 -21.41 4.27 -2.80
C GLY A 80 -21.70 3.30 -1.66
N LYS A 81 -22.99 3.09 -1.34
CA LYS A 81 -23.42 2.26 -0.19
C LYS A 81 -22.93 0.82 -0.27
N LYS A 82 -22.93 0.23 -1.47
CA LYS A 82 -22.48 -1.17 -1.67
C LYS A 82 -20.99 -1.33 -1.39
N LEU A 83 -20.14 -0.41 -1.85
CA LEU A 83 -18.73 -0.43 -1.51
C LEU A 83 -18.52 -0.24 0.00
N ARG A 84 -19.23 0.72 0.61
CA ARG A 84 -19.12 0.96 2.06
C ARG A 84 -19.47 -0.27 2.90
N SER A 85 -20.40 -1.12 2.46
CA SER A 85 -20.74 -2.37 3.17
C SER A 85 -19.64 -3.44 3.07
N MET A 86 -18.74 -3.33 2.10
CA MET A 86 -17.58 -4.22 1.94
C MET A 86 -16.39 -3.76 2.79
N LEU A 87 -16.28 -2.44 3.06
CA LEU A 87 -15.21 -1.89 3.89
C LEU A 87 -15.33 -2.36 5.34
N GLY A 88 -14.21 -2.83 5.89
CA GLY A 88 -14.12 -3.43 7.22
C GLY A 88 -14.76 -4.82 7.31
N ARG A 89 -15.16 -5.41 6.18
CA ARG A 89 -15.60 -6.80 6.07
C ARG A 89 -14.73 -7.58 5.08
N GLU A 90 -14.82 -7.26 3.79
CA GLU A 90 -14.07 -7.94 2.73
C GLU A 90 -12.83 -7.16 2.28
N ILE A 91 -12.88 -5.84 2.37
CA ILE A 91 -11.76 -4.92 2.11
C ILE A 91 -11.43 -4.24 3.43
N VAL A 92 -10.22 -4.48 3.93
CA VAL A 92 -9.77 -4.02 5.24
C VAL A 92 -8.58 -3.08 5.07
N TYR A 93 -8.54 -2.05 5.90
CA TYR A 93 -7.50 -1.04 5.88
C TYR A 93 -6.77 -0.98 7.22
N ILE A 94 -5.45 -1.06 7.17
CA ILE A 94 -4.56 -0.81 8.30
C ILE A 94 -3.85 0.53 8.03
N PRO A 95 -4.10 1.56 8.83
CA PRO A 95 -3.56 2.90 8.63
C PRO A 95 -2.10 3.00 9.08
N GLN A 96 -1.44 4.06 8.64
CA GLN A 96 -0.10 4.44 9.08
C GLN A 96 -0.05 4.76 10.58
N ASN A 97 -1.09 5.40 11.12
CA ASN A 97 -1.19 5.78 12.51
C ASN A 97 -2.43 5.14 13.16
N GLY A 98 -2.19 4.15 14.01
CA GLY A 98 -3.27 3.45 14.72
C GLY A 98 -4.11 4.37 15.61
N HIS A 99 -3.53 5.40 16.23
CA HIS A 99 -4.27 6.33 17.07
C HIS A 99 -5.29 7.18 16.30
N GLU A 100 -4.93 7.63 15.09
CA GLU A 100 -5.83 8.42 14.24
C GLU A 100 -7.00 7.62 13.70
N PHE A 101 -6.85 6.31 13.60
CA PHE A 101 -7.88 5.42 13.12
C PHE A 101 -8.90 5.04 14.19
N LEU A 102 -8.45 4.94 15.43
CA LEU A 102 -9.29 4.57 16.57
C LEU A 102 -10.12 5.78 17.05
N ASP A 103 -11.41 5.56 17.33
CA ASP A 103 -12.27 6.59 17.91
C ASP A 103 -11.83 6.90 19.35
N PRO A 104 -11.29 8.11 19.63
CA PRO A 104 -10.74 8.44 20.93
C PRO A 104 -11.78 8.49 22.05
N SER A 105 -13.07 8.66 21.70
CA SER A 105 -14.18 8.74 22.64
C SER A 105 -14.73 7.37 23.08
N ARG A 106 -14.25 6.30 22.46
CA ARG A 106 -14.78 4.94 22.65
C ARG A 106 -13.70 3.99 23.17
N SER A 107 -14.06 3.15 24.16
CA SER A 107 -13.15 2.10 24.63
C SER A 107 -12.86 1.08 23.51
N ILE A 108 -11.68 0.43 23.58
CA ILE A 108 -11.26 -0.61 22.64
C ILE A 108 -12.31 -1.74 22.55
N ARG A 109 -12.91 -2.11 23.69
CA ARG A 109 -14.00 -3.08 23.71
C ARG A 109 -15.17 -2.68 22.81
N ARG A 110 -15.62 -1.45 22.87
CA ARG A 110 -16.74 -0.99 22.06
C ARG A 110 -16.44 -1.06 20.56
N GLN A 111 -15.25 -0.64 20.17
CA GLN A 111 -14.83 -0.64 18.78
C GLN A 111 -14.70 -2.07 18.23
N LEU A 112 -14.09 -2.99 18.98
CA LEU A 112 -14.02 -4.41 18.62
C LEU A 112 -15.42 -5.05 18.55
N PHE A 113 -16.30 -4.79 19.54
CA PHE A 113 -17.64 -5.37 19.56
C PHE A 113 -18.50 -4.92 18.38
N ASP A 114 -18.32 -3.71 17.89
CA ASP A 114 -19.02 -3.23 16.69
C ASP A 114 -18.53 -3.98 15.44
N SER A 115 -17.23 -4.18 15.32
CA SER A 115 -16.66 -4.94 14.19
C SER A 115 -17.09 -6.42 14.25
N ILE A 116 -16.97 -7.06 15.40
CA ILE A 116 -17.41 -8.44 15.64
C ILE A 116 -18.91 -8.59 15.40
N GLY A 117 -19.72 -7.59 15.77
CA GLY A 117 -21.16 -7.58 15.54
C GLY A 117 -21.54 -7.62 14.07
N LYS A 118 -20.74 -7.04 13.19
CA LYS A 118 -20.93 -7.09 11.72
C LYS A 118 -20.71 -8.49 11.14
N LEU A 119 -19.94 -9.34 11.84
CA LEU A 119 -19.76 -10.77 11.49
C LEU A 119 -20.94 -11.65 11.93
N GLY A 120 -21.94 -11.10 12.63
CA GLY A 120 -23.06 -11.85 13.14
C GLY A 120 -22.78 -12.64 14.42
N VAL A 121 -21.64 -12.42 15.09
CA VAL A 121 -21.28 -13.09 16.36
C VAL A 121 -22.25 -12.65 17.45
N ALA A 122 -22.83 -13.66 18.15
CA ALA A 122 -23.80 -13.44 19.23
C ALA A 122 -23.21 -12.55 20.35
N PRO A 123 -24.00 -11.65 20.95
CA PRO A 123 -23.52 -10.73 21.98
C PRO A 123 -22.76 -11.42 23.15
N SER A 124 -23.22 -12.60 23.56
CA SER A 124 -22.61 -13.39 24.62
C SER A 124 -21.21 -13.92 24.30
N GLN A 125 -20.87 -14.05 23.01
CA GLN A 125 -19.58 -14.58 22.54
C GLN A 125 -18.57 -13.49 22.20
N ARG A 126 -19.01 -12.24 22.03
CA ARG A 126 -18.16 -11.13 21.56
C ARG A 126 -16.97 -10.85 22.48
N TYR A 127 -17.14 -11.03 23.79
CA TYR A 127 -16.06 -10.80 24.74
C TYR A 127 -14.91 -11.80 24.55
N ALA A 128 -15.23 -13.08 24.50
CA ALA A 128 -14.23 -14.14 24.29
C ALA A 128 -13.55 -13.97 22.92
N PHE A 129 -14.33 -13.67 21.87
CA PHE A 129 -13.80 -13.45 20.53
C PHE A 129 -12.85 -12.22 20.49
N ALA A 130 -13.20 -11.12 21.15
CA ALA A 130 -12.34 -9.95 21.21
C ALA A 130 -11.02 -10.23 21.97
N CYS A 131 -11.07 -10.98 23.08
CA CYS A 131 -9.88 -11.40 23.81
C CYS A 131 -8.98 -12.29 22.94
N GLU A 132 -9.56 -13.23 22.19
CA GLU A 132 -8.83 -14.09 21.25
C GLU A 132 -8.08 -13.24 20.20
N LYS A 133 -8.76 -12.29 19.55
CA LYS A 133 -8.13 -11.45 18.53
C LYS A 133 -7.02 -10.55 19.08
N LEU A 134 -7.19 -10.03 20.28
CA LEU A 134 -6.13 -9.27 20.96
C LEU A 134 -4.94 -10.18 21.36
N ALA A 135 -5.19 -11.41 21.79
CA ALA A 135 -4.12 -12.37 22.07
C ALA A 135 -3.32 -12.73 20.81
N GLN A 136 -4.01 -12.94 19.66
CA GLN A 136 -3.38 -13.23 18.37
C GLN A 136 -2.42 -12.13 17.91
N VAL A 137 -2.67 -10.86 18.26
CA VAL A 137 -1.76 -9.74 17.97
C VAL A 137 -0.75 -9.46 19.08
N GLY A 138 -0.57 -10.41 20.04
CA GLY A 138 0.48 -10.40 21.03
C GLY A 138 0.19 -9.64 22.31
N PHE A 139 -1.08 -9.42 22.67
CA PHE A 139 -1.42 -8.89 24.00
C PHE A 139 -1.50 -10.02 25.03
N ALA A 140 -0.63 -9.98 26.04
CA ALA A 140 -0.63 -10.99 27.13
C ALA A 140 -1.84 -10.85 28.07
N GLN A 141 -2.45 -9.67 28.17
CA GLN A 141 -3.61 -9.37 29.01
C GLN A 141 -4.72 -8.68 28.19
N PRO A 142 -5.42 -9.40 27.28
CA PRO A 142 -6.46 -8.83 26.42
C PRO A 142 -7.56 -8.10 27.18
N GLU A 143 -7.97 -8.62 28.35
CA GLU A 143 -9.03 -8.04 29.18
C GLU A 143 -8.67 -6.63 29.69
N ALA A 144 -7.39 -6.37 29.94
CA ALA A 144 -6.92 -5.04 30.35
C ALA A 144 -7.01 -4.05 29.17
N ILE A 145 -6.64 -4.51 27.97
CA ILE A 145 -6.71 -3.69 26.75
C ILE A 145 -8.16 -3.33 26.38
N LEU A 146 -9.08 -4.27 26.52
CA LEU A 146 -10.50 -4.01 26.25
C LEU A 146 -11.08 -2.84 27.07
N LYS A 147 -10.56 -2.59 28.27
CA LYS A 147 -11.02 -1.51 29.16
C LYS A 147 -10.41 -0.14 28.80
N GLN A 148 -9.33 -0.13 28.02
CA GLN A 148 -8.60 1.08 27.69
C GLN A 148 -9.29 1.87 26.56
N TYR A 149 -8.92 3.14 26.49
CA TYR A 149 -9.23 4.06 25.40
C TYR A 149 -7.98 4.28 24.55
N PRO A 150 -8.12 4.70 23.28
CA PRO A 150 -6.98 4.88 22.37
C PRO A 150 -5.83 5.71 22.96
N PHE A 151 -6.13 6.82 23.64
CA PHE A 151 -5.13 7.71 24.24
C PHE A 151 -4.32 7.08 25.39
N GLN A 152 -4.72 5.90 25.89
CA GLN A 152 -4.00 5.15 26.93
C GLN A 152 -3.04 4.12 26.35
N LEU A 153 -3.05 3.94 25.03
CA LEU A 153 -2.20 2.98 24.32
C LEU A 153 -0.88 3.66 23.89
N SER A 154 0.21 2.92 23.83
CA SER A 154 1.38 3.34 23.05
C SER A 154 1.11 3.23 21.54
N GLY A 155 1.94 3.87 20.69
CA GLY A 155 1.79 3.78 19.23
C GLY A 155 1.77 2.34 18.70
N GLY A 156 2.70 1.50 19.19
CA GLY A 156 2.73 0.08 18.82
C GLY A 156 1.52 -0.71 19.34
N MET A 157 1.00 -0.38 20.53
CA MET A 157 -0.24 -0.98 21.05
C MET A 157 -1.44 -0.57 20.19
N ALA A 158 -1.57 0.70 19.81
CA ALA A 158 -2.62 1.20 18.95
C ALA A 158 -2.58 0.49 17.58
N GLN A 159 -1.38 0.32 17.00
CA GLN A 159 -1.19 -0.41 15.75
C GLN A 159 -1.63 -1.88 15.86
N ARG A 160 -1.25 -2.58 16.93
CA ARG A 160 -1.72 -3.97 17.18
C ARG A 160 -3.24 -4.03 17.35
N VAL A 161 -3.87 -3.06 17.99
CA VAL A 161 -5.33 -2.99 18.11
C VAL A 161 -6.00 -2.79 16.75
N THR A 162 -5.41 -1.99 15.83
CA THR A 162 -5.96 -1.86 14.46
C THR A 162 -5.85 -3.18 13.68
N ILE A 163 -4.78 -3.96 13.88
CA ILE A 163 -4.67 -5.30 13.31
C ILE A 163 -5.72 -6.24 13.92
N ALA A 164 -5.95 -6.17 15.24
CA ALA A 164 -7.01 -6.96 15.89
C ALA A 164 -8.41 -6.61 15.37
N LEU A 165 -8.68 -5.31 15.08
CA LEU A 165 -9.91 -4.87 14.41
C LEU A 165 -10.01 -5.45 12.99
N ALA A 166 -8.90 -5.48 12.26
CA ALA A 166 -8.83 -6.10 10.93
C ALA A 166 -9.14 -7.61 10.98
N LEU A 167 -8.69 -8.31 12.01
CA LEU A 167 -9.00 -9.74 12.25
C LEU A 167 -10.48 -10.00 12.58
N CYS A 168 -11.23 -8.96 12.95
CA CYS A 168 -12.68 -9.05 13.12
C CYS A 168 -13.40 -8.83 11.78
N SER A 169 -12.92 -9.47 10.70
CA SER A 169 -13.42 -9.33 9.34
C SER A 169 -13.27 -10.64 8.55
N GLU A 170 -13.86 -10.68 7.36
CA GLU A 170 -13.68 -11.73 6.35
C GLU A 170 -12.78 -11.19 5.22
N ALA A 171 -11.63 -10.62 5.58
CA ALA A 171 -10.76 -9.90 4.67
C ALA A 171 -10.32 -10.76 3.47
N LYS A 172 -10.68 -10.33 2.26
CA LYS A 172 -10.15 -10.84 0.99
C LYS A 172 -9.06 -9.92 0.44
N LEU A 173 -9.12 -8.65 0.80
CA LEU A 173 -8.12 -7.63 0.46
C LEU A 173 -7.74 -6.87 1.73
N LEU A 174 -6.45 -6.89 2.05
CA LEU A 174 -5.84 -6.08 3.08
C LEU A 174 -5.05 -4.94 2.42
N ILE A 175 -5.37 -3.71 2.75
CA ILE A 175 -4.60 -2.53 2.35
C ILE A 175 -3.91 -2.02 3.60
N ALA A 176 -2.59 -2.01 3.64
CA ALA A 176 -1.80 -1.51 4.75
C ALA A 176 -0.96 -0.31 4.29
N ASP A 177 -1.25 0.87 4.82
CA ASP A 177 -0.56 2.11 4.47
C ASP A 177 0.50 2.41 5.54
N GLU A 178 1.79 2.27 5.16
CA GLU A 178 2.96 2.44 6.03
C GLU A 178 2.85 1.68 7.37
N PRO A 179 2.49 0.37 7.38
CA PRO A 179 2.11 -0.35 8.60
C PRO A 179 3.24 -0.50 9.61
N THR A 180 4.47 -0.21 9.20
CA THR A 180 5.69 -0.37 10.01
C THR A 180 6.41 0.95 10.27
N ASN A 181 5.76 2.08 9.99
CA ASN A 181 6.38 3.39 10.19
C ASN A 181 6.75 3.62 11.67
N GLY A 182 7.96 4.13 11.90
CA GLY A 182 8.48 4.38 13.24
C GLY A 182 8.93 3.15 14.02
N LEU A 183 8.93 1.96 13.42
CA LEU A 183 9.45 0.73 14.02
C LEU A 183 10.93 0.49 13.65
N ASP A 184 11.65 -0.19 14.53
CA ASP A 184 12.97 -0.74 14.22
C ASP A 184 12.87 -1.94 13.26
N GLN A 185 14.01 -2.37 12.68
CA GLN A 185 14.07 -3.41 11.66
C GLN A 185 13.43 -4.75 12.10
N ASP A 186 13.69 -5.17 13.33
CA ASP A 186 13.16 -6.45 13.83
C ASP A 186 11.65 -6.38 14.04
N SER A 187 11.16 -5.27 14.59
CA SER A 187 9.73 -4.99 14.76
C SER A 187 8.99 -4.88 13.41
N LYS A 188 9.63 -4.33 12.37
CA LYS A 188 9.08 -4.30 10.99
C LYS A 188 8.86 -5.71 10.46
N ARG A 189 9.89 -6.57 10.51
CA ARG A 189 9.79 -7.97 10.07
C ARG A 189 8.73 -8.74 10.84
N GLN A 190 8.69 -8.59 12.17
CA GLN A 190 7.66 -9.21 13.00
C GLN A 190 6.25 -8.76 12.60
N THR A 191 6.04 -7.48 12.33
CA THR A 191 4.74 -6.96 11.90
C THR A 191 4.31 -7.54 10.56
N LEU A 192 5.20 -7.62 9.58
CA LEU A 192 4.89 -8.20 8.26
C LEU A 192 4.64 -9.70 8.36
N SER A 193 5.47 -10.44 9.11
CA SER A 193 5.27 -11.87 9.39
C SER A 193 3.90 -12.10 10.04
N LEU A 194 3.55 -11.28 11.02
CA LEU A 194 2.24 -11.32 11.69
C LEU A 194 1.09 -11.08 10.70
N LEU A 195 1.20 -10.10 9.80
CA LEU A 195 0.17 -9.86 8.78
C LEU A 195 0.04 -11.04 7.81
N ASN A 196 1.14 -11.68 7.43
CA ASN A 196 1.11 -12.85 6.56
C ASN A 196 0.52 -14.07 7.27
N GLU A 197 0.84 -14.29 8.54
CA GLU A 197 0.31 -15.36 9.35
C GLU A 197 -1.19 -15.19 9.64
N LEU A 198 -1.63 -13.98 9.99
CA LEU A 198 -3.02 -13.69 10.36
C LEU A 198 -3.96 -13.54 9.17
N PHE A 199 -3.45 -13.23 7.99
CA PHE A 199 -4.21 -13.06 6.73
C PHE A 199 -3.59 -13.88 5.59
N PRO A 200 -3.46 -15.22 5.73
CA PRO A 200 -2.75 -16.06 4.76
C PRO A 200 -3.42 -16.03 3.38
N ASP A 201 -4.75 -15.95 3.36
CA ASP A 201 -5.56 -16.04 2.15
C ASP A 201 -5.88 -14.68 1.53
N ALA A 202 -5.70 -13.58 2.26
CA ALA A 202 -6.02 -12.26 1.75
C ALA A 202 -4.95 -11.76 0.75
N ALA A 203 -5.40 -11.14 -0.35
CA ALA A 203 -4.55 -10.30 -1.17
C ALA A 203 -4.08 -9.08 -0.34
N LYS A 204 -2.80 -8.73 -0.40
CA LYS A 204 -2.22 -7.66 0.43
C LYS A 204 -1.63 -6.58 -0.45
N LEU A 205 -2.12 -5.35 -0.32
CA LEU A 205 -1.51 -4.15 -0.87
C LEU A 205 -0.77 -3.41 0.24
N ILE A 206 0.55 -3.51 0.24
CA ILE A 206 1.42 -2.88 1.25
C ILE A 206 1.98 -1.60 0.66
N ILE A 207 1.55 -0.46 1.17
CA ILE A 207 2.07 0.85 0.74
C ILE A 207 3.21 1.22 1.69
N THR A 208 4.37 1.50 1.12
CA THR A 208 5.52 1.89 1.93
C THR A 208 6.56 2.68 1.13
N HIS A 209 7.38 3.44 1.83
CA HIS A 209 8.62 4.01 1.29
C HIS A 209 9.86 3.22 1.74
N ASP A 210 9.67 2.20 2.57
CA ASP A 210 10.74 1.38 3.13
C ASP A 210 11.01 0.16 2.24
N ILE A 211 12.22 0.13 1.68
CA ILE A 211 12.68 -0.95 0.81
C ILE A 211 12.77 -2.29 1.56
N SER A 212 13.11 -2.28 2.84
CA SER A 212 13.20 -3.51 3.64
C SER A 212 11.83 -4.18 3.79
N VAL A 213 10.77 -3.39 3.90
CA VAL A 213 9.37 -3.86 3.91
C VAL A 213 8.98 -4.41 2.55
N ALA A 214 9.35 -3.71 1.47
CA ALA A 214 9.06 -4.16 0.11
C ALA A 214 9.79 -5.46 -0.26
N ALA A 215 10.97 -5.70 0.31
CA ALA A 215 11.73 -6.93 0.10
C ALA A 215 11.04 -8.19 0.67
N GLU A 216 10.21 -8.03 1.69
CA GLU A 216 9.44 -9.12 2.31
C GLU A 216 8.11 -9.41 1.58
N CYS A 217 7.76 -8.61 0.55
CA CYS A 217 6.56 -8.85 -0.27
C CYS A 217 6.89 -9.68 -1.51
N ASP A 218 5.89 -10.41 -2.04
CA ASP A 218 6.07 -11.25 -3.23
C ASP A 218 6.42 -10.42 -4.46
N ARG A 219 5.70 -9.32 -4.66
CA ARG A 219 5.91 -8.41 -5.79
C ARG A 219 6.01 -6.96 -5.36
N ILE A 220 6.64 -6.19 -6.22
CA ILE A 220 6.85 -4.75 -6.03
C ILE A 220 6.34 -3.97 -7.24
N LEU A 221 5.77 -2.80 -6.98
CA LEU A 221 5.42 -1.79 -7.95
C LEU A 221 6.04 -0.46 -7.51
N VAL A 222 6.90 0.07 -8.35
CA VAL A 222 7.63 1.32 -8.09
C VAL A 222 6.90 2.48 -8.76
N LEU A 223 6.46 3.46 -7.96
CA LEU A 223 5.68 4.61 -8.38
C LEU A 223 6.48 5.90 -8.20
N CYS A 224 6.51 6.74 -9.22
CA CYS A 224 7.09 8.08 -9.17
C CYS A 224 6.18 9.06 -9.89
N GLY A 225 5.86 10.20 -9.26
CA GLY A 225 5.04 11.25 -9.87
C GLY A 225 3.74 10.76 -10.50
N GLY A 226 3.06 9.81 -9.86
CA GLY A 226 1.82 9.22 -10.34
C GLY A 226 1.96 8.16 -11.44
N ARG A 227 3.18 7.82 -11.88
CA ARG A 227 3.42 6.86 -12.97
C ARG A 227 4.15 5.62 -12.46
N MET A 228 3.82 4.47 -13.04
CA MET A 228 4.58 3.24 -12.84
C MET A 228 5.93 3.35 -13.54
N LEU A 229 6.99 2.97 -12.85
CA LEU A 229 8.33 2.97 -13.42
C LEU A 229 8.91 1.56 -13.52
N GLU A 230 8.61 0.68 -12.57
CA GLU A 230 9.08 -0.70 -12.59
C GLU A 230 8.16 -1.60 -11.75
N THR A 231 7.97 -2.86 -12.16
CA THR A 231 7.24 -3.88 -11.41
C THR A 231 7.79 -5.28 -11.70
N GLY A 232 7.66 -6.18 -10.74
CA GLY A 232 8.10 -7.57 -10.85
C GLY A 232 8.15 -8.27 -9.51
N ILE A 233 8.78 -9.44 -9.45
CA ILE A 233 9.09 -10.14 -8.19
C ILE A 233 10.03 -9.27 -7.37
N SER A 234 9.71 -9.07 -6.08
CA SER A 234 10.44 -8.11 -5.21
C SER A 234 11.93 -8.41 -5.17
N SER A 235 12.32 -9.65 -4.91
CA SER A 235 13.72 -10.06 -4.83
C SER A 235 14.49 -9.79 -6.13
N GLU A 236 13.87 -9.99 -7.29
CA GLU A 236 14.51 -9.76 -8.59
C GLU A 236 14.66 -8.26 -8.90
N VAL A 237 13.59 -7.47 -8.67
CA VAL A 237 13.63 -6.03 -8.91
C VAL A 237 14.65 -5.35 -8.01
N LEU A 238 14.71 -5.75 -6.74
CA LEU A 238 15.64 -5.16 -5.77
C LEU A 238 17.08 -5.58 -5.99
N ALA A 239 17.32 -6.82 -6.45
CA ALA A 239 18.68 -7.30 -6.76
C ALA A 239 19.27 -6.67 -8.03
N ALA A 240 18.44 -6.44 -9.06
CA ALA A 240 18.88 -5.94 -10.36
C ALA A 240 17.86 -4.97 -10.97
N PRO A 241 17.69 -3.75 -10.41
CA PRO A 241 16.71 -2.79 -10.89
C PRO A 241 17.03 -2.32 -12.32
N HIS A 242 16.00 -2.21 -13.16
CA HIS A 242 16.14 -1.70 -14.52
C HIS A 242 16.01 -0.19 -14.60
N HIS A 243 14.99 0.38 -13.92
CA HIS A 243 14.74 1.80 -14.01
C HIS A 243 15.73 2.61 -13.15
N PRO A 244 16.34 3.70 -13.68
CA PRO A 244 17.26 4.57 -12.92
C PRO A 244 16.70 5.12 -11.61
N TYR A 245 15.39 5.32 -11.52
CA TYR A 245 14.74 5.73 -10.27
C TYR A 245 14.80 4.63 -9.21
N THR A 246 14.55 3.38 -9.57
CA THR A 246 14.65 2.24 -8.65
C THR A 246 16.09 2.08 -8.16
N LYS A 247 17.08 2.24 -9.07
CA LYS A 247 18.51 2.27 -8.71
C LYS A 247 18.82 3.41 -7.72
N ALA A 248 18.26 4.61 -7.95
CA ALA A 248 18.45 5.75 -7.06
C ALA A 248 17.80 5.54 -5.68
N LEU A 249 16.60 4.94 -5.62
CA LEU A 249 15.95 4.59 -4.35
C LEU A 249 16.81 3.63 -3.52
N LEU A 250 17.34 2.58 -4.16
CA LEU A 250 18.23 1.62 -3.51
C LEU A 250 19.56 2.27 -3.10
N GLY A 251 20.12 3.14 -3.95
CA GLY A 251 21.35 3.88 -3.66
C GLY A 251 21.24 4.85 -2.48
N ALA A 252 20.04 5.32 -2.18
CA ALA A 252 19.80 6.23 -1.05
C ALA A 252 19.76 5.51 0.32
N LEU A 253 19.76 4.18 0.34
CA LEU A 253 19.81 3.41 1.58
C LEU A 253 21.17 3.59 2.28
N VAL A 254 21.15 3.62 3.62
CA VAL A 254 22.38 3.72 4.45
C VAL A 254 23.35 2.59 4.13
N GLU A 255 22.84 1.38 3.94
CA GLU A 255 23.61 0.17 3.61
C GLU A 255 24.34 0.28 2.26
N ASN A 256 23.83 1.12 1.34
CA ASN A 256 24.37 1.34 0.01
C ASN A 256 25.19 2.66 -0.10
N GLY A 257 25.50 3.30 1.03
CA GLY A 257 26.37 4.47 1.12
C GLY A 257 25.67 5.81 0.88
N MET A 258 24.35 5.89 1.01
CA MET A 258 23.55 7.14 0.91
C MET A 258 23.94 8.00 -0.30
N ARG A 259 23.94 7.43 -1.50
CA ARG A 259 24.31 8.15 -2.72
C ARG A 259 23.30 9.28 -2.98
N GLU A 260 23.79 10.48 -3.13
CA GLU A 260 22.96 11.63 -3.49
C GLU A 260 22.38 11.47 -4.90
N THR A 261 21.13 11.85 -5.04
CA THR A 261 20.52 12.00 -6.39
C THR A 261 21.09 13.25 -7.06
N PRO A 262 21.33 13.22 -8.39
CA PRO A 262 21.83 14.38 -9.12
C PRO A 262 20.95 15.61 -8.93
N ALA A 263 21.56 16.79 -9.03
CA ALA A 263 20.86 18.08 -8.99
C ALA A 263 19.69 18.13 -10.00
N LEU A 264 18.61 18.82 -9.62
CA LEU A 264 17.43 18.95 -10.45
C LEU A 264 17.74 19.73 -11.75
N ARG A 265 17.39 19.15 -12.90
CA ARG A 265 17.35 19.88 -14.17
C ARG A 265 16.13 20.80 -14.19
N THR A 266 16.23 21.91 -14.89
CA THR A 266 15.11 22.87 -15.06
C THR A 266 14.01 22.32 -15.97
N GLU A 267 14.39 21.46 -16.92
CA GLU A 267 13.49 20.89 -17.92
C GLU A 267 12.62 19.75 -17.36
N THR A 268 11.40 19.66 -17.85
CA THR A 268 10.45 18.58 -17.55
C THR A 268 10.42 17.55 -18.68
N GLY A 269 10.07 16.30 -18.36
CA GLY A 269 9.91 15.23 -19.33
C GLY A 269 8.68 14.38 -19.08
N CYS A 270 8.38 13.48 -20.00
CA CYS A 270 7.31 12.48 -19.84
C CYS A 270 7.61 11.55 -18.65
N CYS A 271 8.87 11.13 -18.51
CA CYS A 271 9.31 10.39 -17.32
C CYS A 271 9.39 11.35 -16.12
N PRO A 272 8.71 11.07 -15.01
CA PRO A 272 8.71 11.94 -13.83
C PRO A 272 10.10 12.03 -13.16
N PHE A 273 10.98 11.05 -13.39
CA PHE A 273 12.35 11.06 -12.90
C PHE A 273 13.31 11.82 -13.83
N TYR A 274 12.86 12.26 -15.01
CA TYR A 274 13.72 12.91 -16.02
C TYR A 274 14.66 13.98 -15.45
N ARG A 275 14.15 14.86 -14.59
CA ARG A 275 14.94 15.97 -14.02
C ARG A 275 16.11 15.51 -13.15
N ARG A 276 16.03 14.32 -12.56
CA ARG A 276 17.02 13.74 -11.64
C ARG A 276 17.79 12.56 -12.26
N CYS A 277 17.37 12.08 -13.43
CA CYS A 277 17.94 10.89 -14.05
C CYS A 277 19.34 11.17 -14.62
N PRO A 278 20.40 10.44 -14.20
CA PRO A 278 21.75 10.59 -14.76
C PRO A 278 21.80 10.17 -16.23
N SER A 279 21.00 9.17 -16.63
CA SER A 279 20.92 8.64 -17.99
C SER A 279 19.82 9.31 -18.85
N ALA A 280 19.34 10.50 -18.48
CA ALA A 280 18.26 11.15 -19.21
C ALA A 280 18.68 11.53 -20.64
N ARG A 281 17.84 11.14 -21.63
CA ARG A 281 18.02 11.36 -23.06
C ARG A 281 16.87 12.20 -23.61
N THR A 282 17.03 12.74 -24.82
CA THR A 282 16.00 13.55 -25.49
C THR A 282 14.64 12.83 -25.59
N PRO A 283 14.55 11.52 -25.95
CA PRO A 283 13.27 10.81 -25.99
C PRO A 283 12.51 10.79 -24.66
N CYS A 284 13.20 10.81 -23.51
CA CYS A 284 12.55 10.82 -22.18
C CYS A 284 11.69 12.07 -21.93
N ARG A 285 11.78 13.10 -22.77
CA ARG A 285 10.91 14.28 -22.71
C ARG A 285 9.50 14.00 -23.20
N THR A 286 9.36 13.13 -24.19
CA THR A 286 8.11 12.93 -24.94
C THR A 286 7.53 11.53 -24.78
N GLU A 287 8.36 10.55 -24.42
CA GLU A 287 7.94 9.16 -24.35
C GLU A 287 8.51 8.43 -23.12
N MET A 288 7.83 7.35 -22.75
CA MET A 288 8.21 6.45 -21.67
C MET A 288 7.79 5.04 -22.08
N PRO A 289 8.59 4.39 -22.96
CA PRO A 289 8.23 3.09 -23.55
C PRO A 289 8.19 2.00 -22.47
N GLN A 290 7.15 1.18 -22.52
CA GLN A 290 7.04 -0.02 -21.70
C GLN A 290 7.93 -1.12 -22.27
N ARG A 291 8.69 -1.75 -21.40
CA ARG A 291 9.56 -2.89 -21.71
C ARG A 291 9.19 -4.06 -20.81
N LYS A 292 9.35 -5.28 -21.33
CA LYS A 292 9.05 -6.51 -20.59
C LYS A 292 10.14 -7.54 -20.82
N ALA A 293 10.62 -8.15 -19.74
CA ALA A 293 11.50 -9.30 -19.80
C ALA A 293 11.37 -10.14 -18.51
N ASN A 294 11.37 -11.46 -18.64
CA ASN A 294 11.39 -12.40 -17.52
C ASN A 294 10.35 -12.12 -16.41
N GLY A 295 9.11 -11.77 -16.80
CA GLY A 295 8.04 -11.46 -15.84
C GLY A 295 8.12 -10.08 -15.19
N ARG A 296 9.10 -9.27 -15.56
CA ARG A 296 9.30 -7.89 -15.10
C ARG A 296 8.85 -6.90 -16.16
N GLU A 297 8.39 -5.74 -15.72
CA GLU A 297 8.02 -4.64 -16.60
C GLU A 297 8.65 -3.35 -16.09
N TRP A 298 9.13 -2.51 -17.02
CA TRP A 298 9.66 -1.18 -16.68
C TRP A 298 9.38 -0.19 -17.81
N TRP A 299 9.31 1.08 -17.46
CA TRP A 299 9.01 2.17 -18.38
C TRP A 299 10.20 3.12 -18.48
N CYS A 300 11.11 2.86 -19.43
CA CYS A 300 12.33 3.63 -19.60
C CYS A 300 12.79 3.68 -21.05
N CYS A 301 13.39 4.81 -21.47
CA CYS A 301 14.04 4.97 -22.77
C CYS A 301 15.44 4.34 -22.81
N GLU A 302 16.02 3.93 -21.68
CA GLU A 302 17.33 3.31 -21.62
C GLU A 302 17.26 1.87 -22.14
N ASP A 303 18.11 1.54 -23.12
CA ASP A 303 18.11 0.23 -23.79
C ASP A 303 19.00 -0.80 -23.10
N ASP A 304 19.97 -0.36 -22.32
CA ASP A 304 21.03 -1.22 -21.80
C ASP A 304 20.65 -1.92 -20.49
N LEU A 305 20.44 -3.24 -20.59
CA LEU A 305 20.48 -4.18 -19.45
C LEU A 305 21.87 -4.24 -18.78
N HIS A 306 22.87 -3.55 -19.32
CA HIS A 306 24.31 -3.71 -18.98
C HIS A 306 25.11 -2.41 -18.85
N SER A 307 24.53 -1.26 -18.56
CA SER A 307 25.41 -0.13 -18.21
C SER A 307 26.00 -0.37 -16.81
N LYS A 308 27.29 -0.70 -16.80
CA LYS A 308 28.15 -0.81 -15.63
C LYS A 308 28.07 0.44 -14.77
N TYR A 309 27.68 0.28 -13.51
CA TYR A 309 27.98 1.20 -12.42
C TYR A 309 28.77 0.46 -11.35
#